data_9de4d87185a89aa8c233065b7e915d67
#
_entry.id   9de4d87185a89aa8c233065b7e915d67
#
_cell.length_a   1.000
_cell.length_b   1.000
_cell.length_c   1.000
_cell.angle_alpha   90.00
_cell.angle_beta   90.00
_cell.angle_gamma   90.00
#
_symmetry.space_group_name_H-M   'P 1'
#
loop_
_entity.id
_entity.type
_entity.pdbx_description
1 polymer ?
#
loop_
_entity_poly.entity_id
_entity_poly.type
_entity_poly.pdbx_seq_one_letter_code
_entity_poly.pdbx_strand_id
1 'polypeptide(L)'
;CIRDSYLVAFLVGIAVFRTSGAMDFLVGGIGYIVGSCGVDTSFVGALPTALMKSLSGSGANGLMIDTMKELGPDSFVGRMSCVVRGASDTTFYILAVYFGSVGITKTRNAVTCGLIADFSGIIAAILISYLFFF
;
A
#
# COMPACT_ATOMS: atom_id res chain seq x y z
N CYS A 1 5.94 10.88 -21.48
CA CYS A 1 4.80 11.83 -21.39
C CYS A 1 3.51 11.19 -20.89
N ILE A 2 3.01 10.07 -21.45
CA ILE A 2 1.75 9.47 -21.00
C ILE A 2 1.87 8.93 -19.56
N ARG A 3 2.98 8.27 -19.21
CA ARG A 3 3.26 7.79 -17.86
C ARG A 3 3.30 8.92 -16.82
N ASP A 4 3.89 10.04 -17.19
CA ASP A 4 4.02 11.20 -16.29
C ASP A 4 2.66 11.86 -16.05
N SER A 5 1.80 11.94 -17.07
CA SER A 5 0.45 12.46 -16.92
C SER A 5 -0.41 11.59 -16.00
N TYR A 6 -0.30 10.26 -16.09
CA TYR A 6 -0.98 9.35 -15.16
C TYR A 6 -0.45 9.50 -13.74
N LEU A 7 0.85 9.67 -13.56
CA LEU A 7 1.45 9.89 -12.23
C LEU A 7 0.91 11.19 -11.60
N VAL A 8 0.87 12.28 -12.37
CA VAL A 8 0.32 13.56 -11.89
C VAL A 8 -1.16 13.43 -11.54
N ALA A 9 -1.95 12.78 -12.41
CA ALA A 9 -3.37 12.54 -12.12
C ALA A 9 -3.58 11.72 -10.85
N PHE A 10 -2.76 10.69 -10.62
CA PHE A 10 -2.77 9.90 -9.39
C PHE A 10 -2.41 10.72 -8.15
N LEU A 11 -1.37 11.54 -8.23
CA LEU A 11 -0.95 12.41 -7.11
C LEU A 11 -2.04 13.42 -6.76
N VAL A 12 -2.68 14.02 -7.76
CA VAL A 12 -3.83 14.92 -7.55
C VAL A 12 -5.00 14.16 -6.94
N GLY A 13 -5.33 12.97 -7.44
CA GLY A 13 -6.38 12.12 -6.88
C GLY A 13 -6.14 11.77 -5.41
N ILE A 14 -4.91 11.41 -5.06
CA ILE A 14 -4.50 11.12 -3.67
C ILE A 14 -4.62 12.38 -2.81
N ALA A 15 -4.18 13.54 -3.30
CA ALA A 15 -4.29 14.79 -2.57
C ALA A 15 -5.77 15.15 -2.30
N VAL A 16 -6.65 14.99 -3.29
CA VAL A 16 -8.09 15.20 -3.13
C VAL A 16 -8.68 14.20 -2.13
N PHE A 17 -8.33 12.92 -2.23
CA PHE A 17 -8.81 11.88 -1.31
C PHE A 17 -8.38 12.15 0.13
N ARG A 18 -7.17 12.70 0.32
CA ARG A 18 -6.65 13.08 1.63
C ARG A 18 -7.36 14.34 2.17
N THR A 19 -7.46 15.39 1.36
CA THR A 19 -8.14 16.64 1.77
C THR A 19 -9.64 16.44 2.03
N SER A 20 -10.26 15.42 1.46
CA SER A 20 -11.65 15.06 1.75
C SER A 20 -11.85 14.42 3.14
N GLY A 21 -10.77 14.09 3.87
CA GLY A 21 -10.84 13.39 5.16
C GLY A 21 -11.13 11.88 5.06
N ALA A 22 -11.31 11.36 3.86
CA ALA A 22 -11.60 9.94 3.66
C ALA A 22 -10.43 9.04 4.11
N MET A 23 -9.19 9.53 3.92
CA MET A 23 -7.99 8.83 4.39
C MET A 23 -7.96 8.76 5.92
N ASP A 24 -8.23 9.90 6.59
CA ASP A 24 -8.24 9.97 8.06
C ASP A 24 -9.35 9.08 8.65
N PHE A 25 -10.50 9.02 7.98
CA PHE A 25 -11.58 8.12 8.36
C PHE A 25 -11.18 6.64 8.25
N LEU A 26 -10.52 6.25 7.17
CA LEU A 26 -10.02 4.87 6.98
C LEU A 26 -8.93 4.52 8.00
N VAL A 27 -7.92 5.39 8.14
CA VAL A 27 -6.82 5.19 9.08
C VAL A 27 -7.34 5.19 10.52
N GLY A 28 -8.23 6.11 10.87
CA GLY A 28 -8.86 6.19 12.18
C GLY A 28 -9.74 4.98 12.49
N GLY A 29 -10.54 4.50 11.54
CA GLY A 29 -11.38 3.32 11.68
C GLY A 29 -10.56 2.05 11.90
N ILE A 30 -9.51 1.84 11.11
CA ILE A 30 -8.60 0.71 11.26
C ILE A 30 -7.81 0.85 12.58
N GLY A 31 -7.33 2.05 12.90
CA GLY A 31 -6.63 2.33 14.16
C GLY A 31 -7.48 2.03 15.39
N TYR A 32 -8.78 2.33 15.34
CA TYR A 32 -9.71 2.01 16.42
C TYR A 32 -9.87 0.49 16.62
N ILE A 33 -10.03 -0.26 15.53
CA ILE A 33 -10.15 -1.73 15.56
C ILE A 33 -8.86 -2.36 16.10
N VAL A 34 -7.71 -1.91 15.60
CA VAL A 34 -6.39 -2.42 16.00
C VAL A 34 -6.06 -2.02 17.44
N GLY A 35 -6.36 -0.78 17.85
CA GLY A 35 -6.18 -0.30 19.21
C GLY A 35 -6.99 -1.10 20.21
N SER A 36 -8.19 -1.57 19.84
CA SER A 36 -9.00 -2.47 20.66
C SER A 36 -8.35 -3.84 20.87
N CYS A 37 -7.45 -4.25 19.98
CA CYS A 37 -6.67 -5.48 20.11
C CYS A 37 -5.39 -5.31 20.94
N GLY A 38 -5.08 -4.10 21.44
CA GLY A 38 -3.88 -3.81 22.24
C GLY A 38 -2.56 -3.81 21.46
N VAL A 39 -2.62 -3.64 20.14
CA VAL A 39 -1.45 -3.57 19.26
C VAL A 39 -1.11 -2.10 18.98
N ASP A 40 0.19 -1.78 18.89
CA ASP A 40 0.66 -0.43 18.55
C ASP A 40 0.04 0.04 17.23
N THR A 41 -0.49 1.27 17.27
CA THR A 41 -1.15 1.88 16.10
C THR A 41 -0.17 2.54 15.12
N SER A 42 1.13 2.52 15.42
CA SER A 42 2.16 3.19 14.60
C SER A 42 2.21 2.70 13.16
N PHE A 43 1.90 1.41 12.91
CA PHE A 43 1.89 0.85 11.55
C PHE A 43 0.64 1.24 10.74
N VAL A 44 -0.41 1.73 11.39
CA VAL A 44 -1.68 2.08 10.71
C VAL A 44 -1.46 3.15 9.65
N GLY A 45 -0.53 4.09 9.88
CA GLY A 45 -0.15 5.10 8.90
C GLY A 45 0.46 4.55 7.60
N ALA A 46 1.02 3.33 7.60
CA ALA A 46 1.55 2.67 6.41
C ALA A 46 0.51 1.79 5.69
N LEU A 47 -0.63 1.50 6.31
CA LEU A 47 -1.67 0.63 5.74
C LEU A 47 -2.26 1.15 4.42
N PRO A 48 -2.52 2.46 4.24
CA PRO A 48 -2.99 2.97 2.95
C PRO A 48 -2.05 2.63 1.80
N THR A 49 -0.75 2.75 2.04
CA THR A 49 0.28 2.35 1.06
C THR A 49 0.24 0.83 0.79
N ALA A 50 0.05 0.02 1.83
CA ALA A 50 -0.04 -1.43 1.71
C ALA A 50 -1.27 -1.88 0.90
N LEU A 51 -2.44 -1.30 1.18
CA LEU A 51 -3.68 -1.60 0.46
C LEU A 51 -3.60 -1.16 -1.01
N MET A 52 -3.11 0.06 -1.25
CA MET A 52 -3.01 0.60 -2.60
C MET A 52 -2.01 -0.16 -3.46
N LYS A 53 -1.02 -0.77 -2.84
CA LYS A 53 0.03 -1.55 -3.52
C LYS A 53 -0.52 -2.74 -4.30
N SER A 54 -1.46 -3.49 -3.72
CA SER A 54 -2.09 -4.63 -4.39
C SER A 54 -2.85 -4.22 -5.65
N LEU A 55 -3.39 -3.00 -5.66
CA LEU A 55 -4.20 -2.44 -6.74
C LEU A 55 -3.34 -1.71 -7.78
N SER A 56 -2.44 -0.83 -7.33
CA SER A 56 -1.67 0.05 -8.20
C SER A 56 -0.31 0.39 -7.61
N GLY A 57 0.76 0.01 -8.33
CA GLY A 57 2.14 0.32 -7.95
C GLY A 57 2.45 1.82 -7.98
N SER A 58 1.92 2.55 -8.96
CA SER A 58 2.07 4.01 -9.05
C SER A 58 1.30 4.74 -7.95
N GLY A 59 0.08 4.28 -7.64
CA GLY A 59 -0.71 4.79 -6.52
C GLY A 59 -0.02 4.57 -5.18
N ALA A 60 0.54 3.39 -4.95
CA ALA A 60 1.32 3.10 -3.75
C ALA A 60 2.57 3.99 -3.62
N ASN A 61 3.27 4.27 -4.74
CA ASN A 61 4.38 5.22 -4.74
C ASN A 61 3.93 6.63 -4.36
N GLY A 62 2.79 7.06 -4.90
CA GLY A 62 2.21 8.36 -4.56
C GLY A 62 1.91 8.49 -3.07
N LEU A 63 1.24 7.49 -2.48
CA LEU A 63 0.93 7.46 -1.04
C LEU A 63 2.19 7.38 -0.17
N MET A 64 3.20 6.60 -0.57
CA MET A 64 4.48 6.54 0.13
C MET A 64 5.16 7.92 0.16
N ILE A 65 5.24 8.61 -0.99
CA ILE A 65 5.83 9.94 -1.08
C ILE A 65 5.05 10.95 -0.24
N ASP A 66 3.74 10.86 -0.25
CA ASP A 66 2.85 11.71 0.53
C ASP A 66 3.05 11.50 2.04
N THR A 67 3.09 10.24 2.49
CA THR A 67 3.40 9.88 3.88
C THR A 67 4.78 10.41 4.32
N MET A 68 5.79 10.33 3.45
CA MET A 68 7.12 10.88 3.72
C MET A 68 7.13 12.40 3.81
N LYS A 69 6.31 13.10 3.01
CA LYS A 69 6.20 14.55 3.05
C LYS A 69 5.56 15.06 4.34
N GLU A 70 4.58 14.34 4.84
CA GLU A 70 3.85 14.77 6.05
C GLU A 70 4.54 14.36 7.35
N LEU A 71 4.97 13.12 7.44
CA LEU A 71 5.51 12.54 8.67
C LEU A 71 7.05 12.61 8.71
N GLY A 72 7.66 12.97 7.59
CA GLY A 72 9.11 12.97 7.40
C GLY A 72 9.66 11.63 6.90
N PRO A 73 10.72 11.64 6.07
CA PRO A 73 11.32 10.43 5.51
C PRO A 73 11.99 9.55 6.58
N ASP A 74 12.46 10.17 7.66
CA ASP A 74 13.14 9.48 8.78
C ASP A 74 12.18 8.97 9.86
N SER A 75 10.88 9.27 9.73
CA SER A 75 9.87 8.75 10.66
C SER A 75 9.74 7.24 10.52
N PHE A 76 9.35 6.58 11.62
CA PHE A 76 9.07 5.14 11.62
C PHE A 76 8.07 4.75 10.52
N VAL A 77 6.99 5.52 10.38
CA VAL A 77 5.93 5.29 9.38
C VAL A 77 6.45 5.49 7.96
N GLY A 78 7.29 6.53 7.73
CA GLY A 78 7.91 6.78 6.43
C GLY A 78 8.81 5.62 5.99
N ARG A 79 9.69 5.15 6.88
CA ARG A 79 10.56 3.99 6.62
C ARG A 79 9.76 2.71 6.43
N MET A 80 8.74 2.47 7.26
CA MET A 80 7.85 1.32 7.13
C MET A 80 7.10 1.33 5.79
N SER A 81 6.61 2.48 5.33
CA SER A 81 5.96 2.61 4.03
C SER A 81 6.88 2.22 2.87
N CYS A 82 8.18 2.54 2.97
CA CYS A 82 9.18 2.09 1.99
C CYS A 82 9.38 0.58 2.00
N VAL A 83 9.51 -0.02 3.19
CA VAL A 83 9.68 -1.48 3.33
C VAL A 83 8.45 -2.21 2.82
N VAL A 84 7.26 -1.77 3.21
CA VAL A 84 5.99 -2.31 2.72
C VAL A 84 5.89 -2.16 1.20
N ARG A 85 6.30 -1.02 0.64
CA ARG A 85 6.30 -0.82 -0.81
C ARG A 85 7.26 -1.76 -1.53
N GLY A 86 8.39 -2.11 -0.92
CA GLY A 86 9.38 -3.05 -1.47
C GLY A 86 9.05 -4.54 -1.28
N ALA A 87 8.18 -4.89 -0.34
CA ALA A 87 7.98 -6.28 0.12
C ALA A 87 7.29 -7.21 -0.89
N SER A 88 6.44 -6.71 -1.78
CA SER A 88 5.80 -7.51 -2.82
C SER A 88 5.56 -6.69 -4.10
N ASP A 89 5.00 -7.27 -5.14
CA ASP A 89 4.64 -6.55 -6.37
C ASP A 89 3.11 -6.39 -6.47
N THR A 90 2.64 -5.67 -7.50
CA THR A 90 1.22 -5.36 -7.69
C THR A 90 0.49 -6.56 -8.29
N THR A 91 -0.14 -7.37 -7.47
CA THR A 91 -0.75 -8.66 -7.86
C THR A 91 -1.80 -8.50 -8.96
N PHE A 92 -2.73 -7.56 -8.84
CA PHE A 92 -3.78 -7.38 -9.84
C PHE A 92 -3.23 -6.91 -11.20
N TYR A 93 -2.23 -6.02 -11.19
CA TYR A 93 -1.60 -5.58 -12.42
C TYR A 93 -0.87 -6.72 -13.13
N ILE A 94 -0.10 -7.50 -12.39
CA ILE A 94 0.66 -8.65 -12.94
C ILE A 94 -0.31 -9.66 -13.55
N LEU A 95 -1.37 -10.04 -12.84
CA LEU A 95 -2.37 -10.97 -13.35
C LEU A 95 -3.06 -10.45 -14.61
N ALA A 96 -3.44 -9.17 -14.63
CA ALA A 96 -4.08 -8.56 -15.79
C ALA A 96 -3.16 -8.53 -17.02
N VAL A 97 -1.89 -8.17 -16.84
CA VAL A 97 -0.93 -8.07 -17.94
C VAL A 97 -0.53 -9.46 -18.45
N TYR A 98 -0.12 -10.37 -17.58
CA TYR A 98 0.38 -11.68 -18.01
C TYR A 98 -0.73 -12.58 -18.52
N PHE A 99 -1.84 -12.67 -17.83
CA PHE A 99 -2.95 -13.52 -18.30
C PHE A 99 -3.67 -12.89 -19.50
N GLY A 100 -3.76 -11.57 -19.55
CA GLY A 100 -4.30 -10.84 -20.70
C GLY A 100 -3.48 -11.03 -21.96
N SER A 101 -2.14 -11.01 -21.86
CA SER A 101 -1.24 -11.20 -23.01
C SER A 101 -1.32 -12.60 -23.62
N VAL A 102 -1.63 -13.62 -22.81
CA VAL A 102 -1.73 -15.02 -23.25
C VAL A 102 -3.19 -15.44 -23.50
N GLY A 103 -4.15 -14.54 -23.25
CA GLY A 103 -5.58 -14.82 -23.45
C GLY A 103 -6.17 -15.83 -22.46
N ILE A 104 -5.56 -15.99 -21.28
CA ILE A 104 -6.07 -16.86 -20.22
C ILE A 104 -7.22 -16.17 -19.50
N THR A 105 -8.42 -16.68 -19.66
CA THR A 105 -9.63 -16.16 -19.01
C THR A 105 -9.93 -16.80 -17.66
N LYS A 106 -9.44 -18.04 -17.44
CA LYS A 106 -9.67 -18.78 -16.19
C LYS A 106 -8.43 -18.74 -15.30
N THR A 107 -8.40 -17.80 -14.39
CA THR A 107 -7.27 -17.59 -13.45
C THR A 107 -7.20 -18.63 -12.33
N ARG A 108 -8.25 -19.47 -12.14
CA ARG A 108 -8.35 -20.46 -11.06
C ARG A 108 -7.98 -19.84 -9.70
N ASN A 109 -6.99 -20.39 -9.02
CA ASN A 109 -6.55 -19.95 -7.69
C ASN A 109 -5.42 -18.90 -7.73
N ALA A 110 -5.00 -18.41 -8.91
CA ALA A 110 -3.88 -17.50 -9.02
C ALA A 110 -4.12 -16.18 -8.27
N VAL A 111 -5.32 -15.61 -8.33
CA VAL A 111 -5.70 -14.41 -7.60
C VAL A 111 -5.59 -14.64 -6.09
N THR A 112 -6.16 -15.75 -5.61
CA THR A 112 -6.17 -16.10 -4.17
C THR A 112 -4.74 -16.31 -3.66
N CYS A 113 -3.92 -17.06 -4.39
CA CYS A 113 -2.51 -17.28 -4.03
C CYS A 113 -1.72 -15.97 -4.02
N GLY A 114 -1.92 -15.10 -5.01
CA GLY A 114 -1.28 -13.80 -5.09
C GLY A 114 -1.66 -12.89 -3.91
N LEU A 115 -2.93 -12.83 -3.55
CA LEU A 115 -3.39 -12.06 -2.39
C LEU A 115 -2.85 -12.60 -1.07
N ILE A 116 -2.80 -13.92 -0.88
CA ILE A 116 -2.20 -14.53 0.32
C ILE A 116 -0.71 -14.19 0.39
N ALA A 117 0.00 -14.23 -0.73
CA ALA A 117 1.41 -13.83 -0.79
C ALA A 117 1.60 -12.34 -0.45
N ASP A 118 0.75 -11.44 -0.97
CA ASP A 118 0.77 -10.02 -0.64
C ASP A 118 0.53 -9.78 0.86
N PHE A 119 -0.50 -10.41 1.44
CA PHE A 119 -0.78 -10.28 2.87
C PHE A 119 0.39 -10.78 3.73
N SER A 120 0.96 -11.94 3.41
CA SER A 120 2.11 -12.46 4.14
C SER A 120 3.35 -11.56 4.00
N GLY A 121 3.56 -10.99 2.82
CA GLY A 121 4.62 -10.01 2.56
C GLY A 121 4.44 -8.72 3.37
N ILE A 122 3.22 -8.19 3.47
CA ILE A 122 2.90 -7.01 4.28
C ILE A 122 3.14 -7.29 5.77
N ILE A 123 2.68 -8.43 6.28
CA ILE A 123 2.90 -8.83 7.69
C ILE A 123 4.39 -8.94 7.98
N ALA A 124 5.15 -9.62 7.10
CA ALA A 124 6.60 -9.73 7.24
C ALA A 124 7.29 -8.36 7.21
N ALA A 125 6.87 -7.46 6.31
CA ALA A 125 7.41 -6.11 6.22
C ALA A 125 7.16 -5.31 7.51
N ILE A 126 5.98 -5.42 8.10
CA ILE A 126 5.64 -4.78 9.37
C ILE A 126 6.54 -5.33 10.48
N LEU A 127 6.63 -6.65 10.62
CA LEU A 127 7.47 -7.30 11.65
C LEU A 127 8.95 -6.91 11.51
N ILE A 128 9.49 -6.93 10.30
CA ILE A 128 10.87 -6.52 10.04
C ILE A 128 11.07 -5.04 10.36
N SER A 129 10.11 -4.18 10.03
CA SER A 129 10.19 -2.75 10.34
C SER A 129 10.22 -2.50 11.85
N TYR A 130 9.45 -3.23 12.63
CA TYR A 130 9.52 -3.18 14.08
C TYR A 130 10.87 -3.68 14.63
N LEU A 131 11.42 -4.72 14.02
CA LEU A 131 12.71 -5.28 14.47
C LEU A 131 13.90 -4.36 14.22
N PHE A 132 13.87 -3.59 13.11
CA PHE A 132 15.03 -2.78 12.68
C PHE A 132 14.91 -1.29 13.01
N PHE A 133 13.70 -0.75 13.15
CA PHE A 133 13.49 0.69 13.27
C PHE A 133 12.79 1.10 14.56
N PHE A 134 12.32 0.18 15.36
CA PHE A 134 11.71 0.43 16.66
C PHE A 134 12.67 -0.05 17.74
#